data_fdd80f56ca600b7f846ff21cd11a2a56
#
_entry.id   fdd80f56ca600b7f846ff21cd11a2a56
#
_cell.length_a   1.000
_cell.length_b   1.000
_cell.length_c   1.000
_cell.angle_alpha   90.00
_cell.angle_beta   90.00
_cell.angle_gamma   90.00
#
_symmetry.space_group_name_H-M   'P 1'
#
loop_
_entity.id
_entity.type
_entity.pdbx_description
1 polymer ?
#
loop_
_entity_poly.entity_id
_entity_poly.type
_entity_poly.pdbx_seq_one_letter_code
_entity_poly.pdbx_strand_id
1 'polypeptide(L)'
;EIELTLRRTIEVALSGDKSVLPQHVLLKVDERIIRAAKKSAALDIESFRTLSSKLEYFDLRELQDTITSKGLWIKFEPRFANKEELCRKFDQLAELRNSIRHSRAVSEIVRKEGEASILWFRQVLKK
;
A
#
# COMPACT_ATOMS: atom_id res chain seq x y z
N GLU A 1 8.28 -4.36 8.75
CA GLU A 1 7.12 -3.56 8.45
C GLU A 1 6.71 -3.68 6.99
N ILE A 2 5.60 -4.34 6.76
CA ILE A 2 5.16 -4.66 5.39
C ILE A 2 4.87 -3.39 4.58
N GLU A 3 4.12 -2.45 5.15
CA GLU A 3 3.75 -1.23 4.42
C GLU A 3 4.97 -0.38 4.08
N LEU A 4 5.89 -0.26 5.02
CA LEU A 4 7.11 0.50 4.77
C LEU A 4 7.91 -0.12 3.62
N THR A 5 8.03 -1.44 3.62
CA THR A 5 8.74 -2.16 2.56
C THR A 5 8.02 -2.06 1.23
N LEU A 6 6.68 -2.11 1.23
CA LEU A 6 5.89 -1.92 0.01
C LEU A 6 6.10 -0.52 -0.56
N ARG A 7 6.11 0.51 0.28
CA ARG A 7 6.37 1.88 -0.18
C ARG A 7 7.74 2.00 -0.84
N ARG A 8 8.75 1.41 -0.23
CA ARG A 8 10.11 1.41 -0.80
C ARG A 8 10.16 0.65 -2.12
N THR A 9 9.45 -0.47 -2.20
CA THR A 9 9.38 -1.27 -3.43
C THR A 9 8.76 -0.46 -4.56
N ILE A 10 7.69 0.27 -4.28
CA ILE A 10 7.03 1.14 -5.27
C ILE A 10 7.97 2.28 -5.68
N GLU A 11 8.60 2.94 -4.72
CA GLU A 11 9.48 4.05 -5.01
C GLU A 11 10.64 3.64 -5.94
N VAL A 12 11.26 2.50 -5.64
CA VAL A 12 12.34 1.97 -6.47
C VAL A 12 11.84 1.59 -7.86
N ALA A 13 10.72 0.88 -7.94
CA ALA A 13 10.18 0.43 -9.22
C ALA A 13 9.78 1.59 -10.13
N LEU A 14 9.30 2.68 -9.56
CA LEU A 14 8.89 3.86 -10.33
C LEU A 14 10.00 4.90 -10.47
N SER A 15 11.19 4.62 -9.94
CA SER A 15 12.34 5.53 -9.99
C SER A 15 12.00 6.93 -9.49
N GLY A 16 11.14 7.01 -8.47
CA GLY A 16 10.72 8.28 -7.87
C GLY A 16 9.78 9.11 -8.73
N ASP A 17 9.26 8.57 -9.83
CA ASP A 17 8.41 9.31 -10.75
C ASP A 17 6.93 9.18 -10.37
N LYS A 18 6.39 10.22 -9.73
CA LYS A 18 4.98 10.23 -9.30
C LYS A 18 4.00 10.33 -10.49
N SER A 19 4.48 10.76 -11.66
CA SER A 19 3.61 10.97 -12.82
C SER A 19 3.02 9.67 -13.37
N VAL A 20 3.62 8.51 -13.04
CA VAL A 20 3.13 7.22 -13.50
C VAL A 20 2.13 6.57 -12.54
N LEU A 21 1.85 7.22 -11.40
CA LEU A 21 0.83 6.71 -10.46
C LEU A 21 -0.56 6.69 -11.11
N PRO A 22 -1.38 5.70 -10.77
CA PRO A 22 -2.78 5.71 -11.24
C PRO A 22 -3.48 6.98 -10.79
N GLN A 23 -4.20 7.64 -11.72
CA GLN A 23 -4.82 8.93 -11.45
C GLN A 23 -5.78 8.89 -10.26
N HIS A 24 -6.60 7.84 -10.15
CA HIS A 24 -7.55 7.74 -9.06
C HIS A 24 -6.87 7.59 -7.69
N VAL A 25 -5.70 6.96 -7.64
CA VAL A 25 -4.92 6.83 -6.41
C VAL A 25 -4.32 8.18 -6.04
N LEU A 26 -3.70 8.86 -7.00
CA LEU A 26 -3.08 10.16 -6.78
C LEU A 26 -4.09 11.17 -6.25
N LEU A 27 -5.30 11.22 -6.83
CA LEU A 27 -6.34 12.13 -6.38
C LEU A 27 -6.73 11.89 -4.92
N LYS A 28 -6.93 10.63 -4.54
CA LYS A 28 -7.30 10.29 -3.16
C LYS A 28 -6.20 10.66 -2.16
N VAL A 29 -4.96 10.39 -2.52
CA VAL A 29 -3.83 10.69 -1.65
C VAL A 29 -3.67 12.21 -1.49
N ASP A 30 -3.76 12.96 -2.58
CA ASP A 30 -3.65 14.42 -2.53
C ASP A 30 -4.77 15.04 -1.70
N GLU A 31 -6.00 14.52 -1.80
CA GLU A 31 -7.12 14.97 -0.95
C GLU A 31 -6.83 14.71 0.53
N ARG A 32 -6.25 13.56 0.84
CA ARG A 32 -5.89 13.19 2.21
C ARG A 32 -4.83 14.13 2.77
N ILE A 33 -3.83 14.46 1.97
CA ILE A 33 -2.77 15.40 2.37
C ILE A 33 -3.36 16.79 2.63
N ILE A 34 -4.23 17.27 1.74
CA ILE A 34 -4.89 18.57 1.91
C ILE A 34 -5.70 18.60 3.20
N ARG A 35 -6.45 17.55 3.48
CA ARG A 35 -7.24 17.47 4.73
C ARG A 35 -6.34 17.45 5.96
N ALA A 36 -5.23 16.73 5.90
CA ALA A 36 -4.27 16.69 7.01
C ALA A 36 -3.67 18.08 7.25
N ALA A 37 -3.33 18.79 6.19
CA ALA A 37 -2.77 20.15 6.29
C ALA A 37 -3.76 21.14 6.92
N LYS A 38 -5.06 20.94 6.67
CA LYS A 38 -6.09 21.80 7.28
C LYS A 38 -6.21 21.57 8.79
N LYS A 39 -5.81 20.39 9.27
CA LYS A 39 -5.90 20.01 10.68
C LYS A 39 -4.62 20.29 11.45
N SER A 40 -3.52 20.54 10.77
CA SER A 40 -2.22 20.76 11.42
C SER A 40 -1.47 21.89 10.76
N ALA A 41 -1.27 22.97 11.49
CA ALA A 41 -0.53 24.13 10.99
C ALA A 41 0.95 23.83 10.73
N ALA A 42 1.48 22.77 11.33
CA ALA A 42 2.86 22.37 11.14
C ALA A 42 3.09 21.63 9.82
N LEU A 43 2.00 21.19 9.15
CA LEU A 43 2.11 20.41 7.94
C LEU A 43 2.15 21.33 6.72
N ASP A 44 3.24 21.25 5.95
CA ASP A 44 3.44 22.06 4.75
C ASP A 44 3.13 21.22 3.52
N ILE A 45 2.08 21.60 2.78
CA ILE A 45 1.66 20.90 1.55
C ILE A 45 2.79 20.83 0.54
N GLU A 46 3.63 21.88 0.47
CA GLU A 46 4.72 21.94 -0.50
C GLU A 46 5.76 20.84 -0.28
N SER A 47 5.86 20.31 0.93
CA SER A 47 6.79 19.22 1.23
C SER A 47 6.33 17.86 0.67
N PHE A 48 5.10 17.78 0.13
CA PHE A 48 4.54 16.54 -0.40
C PHE A 48 4.49 16.50 -1.93
N ARG A 49 5.53 17.01 -2.57
CA ARG A 49 5.62 17.02 -4.03
C ARG A 49 6.26 15.79 -4.63
N THR A 50 7.06 15.07 -3.85
CA THR A 50 7.77 13.90 -4.34
C THR A 50 6.95 12.63 -4.18
N LEU A 51 7.27 11.61 -4.96
CA LEU A 51 6.63 10.29 -4.81
C LEU A 51 6.85 9.76 -3.39
N SER A 52 8.08 9.85 -2.89
CA SER A 52 8.43 9.36 -1.55
C SER A 52 7.56 9.98 -0.47
N SER A 53 7.37 11.30 -0.50
CA SER A 53 6.56 11.98 0.50
C SER A 53 5.08 11.62 0.37
N LYS A 54 4.57 11.48 -0.86
CA LYS A 54 3.17 11.09 -1.07
C LYS A 54 2.90 9.66 -0.61
N LEU A 55 3.86 8.76 -0.77
CA LEU A 55 3.71 7.36 -0.35
C LEU A 55 3.45 7.22 1.16
N GLU A 56 3.91 8.17 1.96
CA GLU A 56 3.65 8.17 3.41
C GLU A 56 2.15 8.26 3.72
N TYR A 57 1.34 8.78 2.79
CA TYR A 57 -0.10 8.93 2.95
C TYR A 57 -0.91 7.87 2.20
N PHE A 58 -0.25 6.88 1.62
CA PHE A 58 -0.95 5.74 1.00
C PHE A 58 -1.41 4.79 2.09
N ASP A 59 -2.68 4.36 1.99
CA ASP A 59 -3.15 3.24 2.81
C ASP A 59 -2.85 1.92 2.08
N LEU A 60 -3.18 0.80 2.73
CA LEU A 60 -2.90 -0.52 2.19
C LEU A 60 -3.59 -0.75 0.83
N ARG A 61 -4.82 -0.26 0.68
CA ARG A 61 -5.57 -0.41 -0.57
C ARG A 61 -4.93 0.36 -1.72
N GLU A 62 -4.42 1.55 -1.42
CA GLU A 62 -3.75 2.36 -2.44
C GLU A 62 -2.42 1.76 -2.87
N LEU A 63 -1.71 1.14 -1.92
CA LEU A 63 -0.49 0.39 -2.26
C LEU A 63 -0.84 -0.78 -3.19
N GLN A 64 -1.89 -1.53 -2.87
CA GLN A 64 -2.38 -2.62 -3.71
C GLN A 64 -2.78 -2.13 -5.10
N ASP A 65 -3.61 -1.09 -5.16
CA ASP A 65 -4.12 -0.56 -6.43
C ASP A 65 -2.99 -0.08 -7.33
N THR A 66 -1.95 0.50 -6.75
CA THR A 66 -0.78 0.95 -7.50
C THR A 66 -0.02 -0.22 -8.10
N ILE A 67 0.30 -1.21 -7.28
CA ILE A 67 1.10 -2.37 -7.71
C ILE A 67 0.35 -3.18 -8.77
N THR A 68 -0.95 -3.37 -8.59
CA THR A 68 -1.76 -4.21 -9.48
C THR A 68 -2.36 -3.46 -10.65
N SER A 69 -2.11 -2.15 -10.76
CA SER A 69 -2.66 -1.37 -11.86
C SER A 69 -2.14 -1.90 -13.20
N LYS A 70 -2.99 -1.76 -14.22
CA LYS A 70 -2.71 -2.32 -15.54
C LYS A 70 -1.40 -1.81 -16.13
N GLY A 71 -1.12 -0.52 -15.94
CA GLY A 71 0.07 0.10 -16.51
C GLY A 71 1.35 -0.16 -15.74
N LEU A 72 1.26 -0.56 -14.47
CA LEU A 72 2.44 -0.73 -13.62
C LEU A 72 2.75 -2.19 -13.27
N TRP A 73 1.78 -3.09 -13.45
CA TRP A 73 1.97 -4.48 -13.05
C TRP A 73 3.24 -5.11 -13.63
N ILE A 74 3.58 -4.78 -14.86
CA ILE A 74 4.77 -5.33 -15.52
C ILE A 74 6.06 -5.04 -14.72
N LYS A 75 6.09 -3.93 -13.98
CA LYS A 75 7.24 -3.56 -13.15
C LYS A 75 7.32 -4.40 -11.87
N PHE A 76 6.17 -4.90 -11.39
CA PHE A 76 6.09 -5.64 -10.13
C PHE A 76 5.99 -7.15 -10.32
N GLU A 77 5.62 -7.60 -11.52
CA GLU A 77 5.47 -9.02 -11.81
C GLU A 77 6.71 -9.84 -11.49
N PRO A 78 7.93 -9.39 -11.78
CA PRO A 78 9.12 -10.18 -11.43
C PRO A 78 9.24 -10.49 -9.94
N ARG A 79 8.70 -9.62 -9.07
CA ARG A 79 8.74 -9.83 -7.62
C ARG A 79 7.57 -10.66 -7.12
N PHE A 80 6.36 -10.36 -7.60
CA PHE A 80 5.14 -10.94 -7.03
C PHE A 80 4.58 -12.11 -7.83
N ALA A 81 5.05 -12.31 -9.03
CA ALA A 81 4.74 -13.42 -9.94
C ALA A 81 3.27 -13.51 -10.39
N ASN A 82 2.31 -13.48 -9.49
CA ASN A 82 0.92 -13.75 -9.79
C ASN A 82 0.02 -12.67 -9.17
N LYS A 83 -0.69 -11.94 -10.03
CA LYS A 83 -1.54 -10.83 -9.58
C LYS A 83 -2.70 -11.31 -8.70
N GLU A 84 -3.33 -12.43 -9.06
CA GLU A 84 -4.46 -12.96 -8.30
C GLU A 84 -4.04 -13.40 -6.90
N GLU A 85 -2.90 -14.06 -6.79
CA GLU A 85 -2.36 -14.44 -5.49
C GLU A 85 -2.06 -13.20 -4.66
N LEU A 86 -1.42 -12.21 -5.25
CA LEU A 86 -1.09 -10.97 -4.54
C LEU A 86 -2.35 -10.28 -4.01
N CYS A 87 -3.39 -10.17 -4.83
CA CYS A 87 -4.65 -9.57 -4.40
C CYS A 87 -5.27 -10.34 -3.24
N ARG A 88 -5.24 -11.66 -3.30
CA ARG A 88 -5.76 -12.51 -2.22
C ARG A 88 -4.98 -12.27 -0.91
N LYS A 89 -3.66 -12.14 -1.01
CA LYS A 89 -2.83 -11.86 0.17
C LYS A 89 -3.11 -10.49 0.76
N PHE A 90 -3.32 -9.49 -0.07
CA PHE A 90 -3.73 -8.16 0.40
C PHE A 90 -5.08 -8.22 1.10
N ASP A 91 -6.05 -8.95 0.53
CA ASP A 91 -7.39 -9.07 1.12
C ASP A 91 -7.33 -9.74 2.49
N GLN A 92 -6.54 -10.80 2.63
CA GLN A 92 -6.37 -11.51 3.89
C GLN A 92 -5.71 -10.62 4.95
N LEU A 93 -4.70 -9.86 4.56
CA LEU A 93 -4.03 -8.93 5.46
C LEU A 93 -4.98 -7.82 5.91
N ALA A 94 -5.75 -7.25 4.98
CA ALA A 94 -6.70 -6.18 5.26
C ALA A 94 -7.81 -6.68 6.20
N GLU A 95 -8.31 -7.88 6.00
CA GLU A 95 -9.36 -8.47 6.84
C GLU A 95 -8.88 -8.62 8.28
N LEU A 96 -7.67 -9.13 8.47
CA LEU A 96 -7.10 -9.27 9.81
C LEU A 96 -6.94 -7.91 10.48
N ARG A 97 -6.41 -6.92 9.77
CA ARG A 97 -6.21 -5.57 10.30
C ARG A 97 -7.51 -4.90 10.68
N ASN A 98 -8.53 -5.04 9.83
CA ASN A 98 -9.85 -4.46 10.12
C ASN A 98 -10.46 -5.10 11.36
N SER A 99 -10.32 -6.41 11.52
CA SER A 99 -10.83 -7.11 12.70
C SER A 99 -10.18 -6.61 13.98
N ILE A 100 -8.86 -6.42 13.96
CA ILE A 100 -8.10 -5.90 15.12
C ILE A 100 -8.49 -4.45 15.41
N ARG A 101 -8.51 -3.61 14.35
CA ARG A 101 -8.80 -2.18 14.48
C ARG A 101 -10.17 -1.90 15.07
N HIS A 102 -11.16 -2.71 14.72
CA HIS A 102 -12.53 -2.53 15.18
C HIS A 102 -12.87 -3.40 16.40
N SER A 103 -11.87 -3.98 17.03
CA SER A 103 -12.02 -4.83 18.22
C SER A 103 -13.04 -5.94 18.01
N ARG A 104 -13.11 -6.47 16.80
CA ARG A 104 -14.01 -7.58 16.49
C ARG A 104 -13.42 -8.90 16.93
N ALA A 105 -14.29 -9.82 17.30
CA ALA A 105 -13.87 -11.20 17.51
C ALA A 105 -13.35 -11.73 16.16
N VAL A 106 -12.09 -12.14 16.13
CA VAL A 106 -11.47 -12.64 14.90
C VAL A 106 -11.68 -14.14 14.83
N SER A 107 -12.28 -14.64 13.74
CA SER A 107 -12.39 -16.09 13.56
C SER A 107 -11.00 -16.70 13.42
N GLU A 108 -10.86 -17.95 13.79
CA GLU A 108 -9.57 -18.64 13.70
C GLU A 108 -9.07 -18.69 12.27
N ILE A 109 -9.98 -18.88 11.31
CA ILE A 109 -9.62 -18.91 9.89
C ILE A 109 -9.07 -17.56 9.44
N VAL A 110 -9.76 -16.46 9.75
CA VAL A 110 -9.30 -15.11 9.36
C VAL A 110 -7.94 -14.81 9.98
N ARG A 111 -7.75 -15.17 11.25
CA ARG A 111 -6.47 -14.96 11.92
C ARG A 111 -5.35 -15.73 11.25
N LYS A 112 -5.57 -17.02 10.97
CA LYS A 112 -4.55 -17.86 10.35
C LYS A 112 -4.22 -17.42 8.93
N GLU A 113 -5.23 -17.06 8.15
CA GLU A 113 -5.03 -16.54 6.81
C GLU A 113 -4.28 -15.22 6.81
N GLY A 114 -4.64 -14.33 7.73
CA GLY A 114 -3.94 -13.05 7.89
C GLY A 114 -2.50 -13.23 8.31
N GLU A 115 -2.23 -14.11 9.27
CA GLU A 115 -0.88 -14.41 9.71
C GLU A 115 -0.06 -15.04 8.59
N ALA A 116 -0.67 -15.94 7.82
CA ALA A 116 -0.01 -16.54 6.67
C ALA A 116 0.31 -15.50 5.59
N SER A 117 -0.58 -14.52 5.39
CA SER A 117 -0.32 -13.45 4.42
C SER A 117 0.85 -12.57 4.86
N ILE A 118 0.97 -12.31 6.16
CA ILE A 118 2.12 -11.55 6.70
C ILE A 118 3.42 -12.28 6.39
N LEU A 119 3.47 -13.57 6.63
CA LEU A 119 4.64 -14.39 6.33
C LEU A 119 4.95 -14.39 4.83
N TRP A 120 3.91 -14.49 4.01
CA TRP A 120 4.06 -14.46 2.56
C TRP A 120 4.69 -13.14 2.10
N PHE A 121 4.17 -12.00 2.58
CA PHE A 121 4.73 -10.69 2.23
C PHE A 121 6.18 -10.56 2.68
N ARG A 122 6.48 -10.99 3.90
CA ARG A 122 7.85 -10.94 4.41
C ARG A 122 8.81 -11.74 3.53
N GLN A 123 8.39 -12.90 3.07
CA GLN A 123 9.22 -13.75 2.23
C GLN A 123 9.39 -13.15 0.83
N VAL A 124 8.30 -12.69 0.22
CA VAL A 124 8.33 -12.13 -1.13
C VAL A 124 9.12 -10.81 -1.16
N LEU A 125 8.95 -9.98 -0.15
CA LEU A 125 9.61 -8.66 -0.09
C LEU A 125 11.10 -8.74 0.25
N LYS A 126 11.58 -9.86 0.71
CA LYS A 126 13.02 -10.06 0.93
C LYS A 126 13.79 -10.25 -0.37
N LYS A 127 13.12 -10.69 -1.40
CA LYS A 127 13.78 -10.90 -2.70
C LYS A 127 14.13 -9.54 -3.33
#